data_0e3fd20e70b97c3d3fac5b7f2151af12
#
_entry.id   0e3fd20e70b97c3d3fac5b7f2151af12
#
_cell.length_a   1.000
_cell.length_b   1.000
_cell.length_c   1.000
_cell.angle_alpha   90.00
_cell.angle_beta   90.00
_cell.angle_gamma   90.00
#
_symmetry.space_group_name_H-M   'P 1'
#
loop_
_entity.id
_entity.type
_entity.pdbx_description
1 polymer ?
#
loop_
_entity_poly.entity_id
_entity_poly.type
_entity_poly.pdbx_seq_one_letter_code
_entity_poly.pdbx_strand_id
1 'polypeptide(L)'
;MGKINLKILKNRWAYVLLAILFICLGISMYVQTNRRVRFNEQSNKYHEAFESSTGATLKIFYADWCGHCKRFKSIYEDELPKLIEEHHINCNIDPIDADKNEEIIKLYDVKGFPTVILELTDGTKIPYDGPREATPIIEFLKNNISA
;
A
#
# COMPACT_ATOMS: atom_id res chain seq x y z
N MET A 1 48.48 24.31 40.35
CA MET A 1 47.92 24.24 38.97
C MET A 1 48.11 22.81 38.46
N GLY A 2 47.08 21.96 38.58
CA GLY A 2 47.12 20.55 38.18
C GLY A 2 47.09 20.44 36.66
N LYS A 3 48.11 19.82 36.07
CA LYS A 3 48.14 19.50 34.66
C LYS A 3 47.08 18.45 34.38
N ILE A 4 45.96 18.81 33.76
CA ILE A 4 44.93 17.89 33.33
C ILE A 4 45.53 16.95 32.27
N ASN A 5 45.52 15.64 32.56
CA ASN A 5 46.18 14.61 31.77
C ASN A 5 45.44 14.45 30.43
N LEU A 6 45.97 15.01 29.37
CA LEU A 6 45.38 15.03 28.01
C LEU A 6 45.02 13.65 27.48
N LYS A 7 45.70 12.59 27.97
CA LYS A 7 45.42 11.18 27.68
C LYS A 7 44.06 10.69 28.22
N ILE A 8 43.68 11.20 29.43
CA ILE A 8 42.38 10.84 30.04
C ILE A 8 41.23 11.54 29.32
N LEU A 9 41.44 12.79 28.88
CA LEU A 9 40.45 13.50 28.06
C LEU A 9 40.21 12.77 26.73
N LYS A 10 41.28 12.33 26.08
CA LYS A 10 41.16 11.60 24.77
C LYS A 10 40.38 10.30 24.92
N ASN A 11 40.51 9.56 26.04
CA ASN A 11 39.73 8.36 26.31
C ASN A 11 38.26 8.67 26.64
N ARG A 12 37.97 9.77 27.37
CA ARG A 12 36.61 10.18 27.69
C ARG A 12 35.80 10.53 26.41
N TRP A 13 36.42 11.21 25.47
CA TRP A 13 35.79 11.52 24.19
C TRP A 13 35.51 10.26 23.35
N ALA A 14 36.41 9.28 23.41
CA ALA A 14 36.19 8.00 22.73
C ALA A 14 34.97 7.25 23.31
N TYR A 15 34.79 7.26 24.64
CA TYR A 15 33.60 6.67 25.27
C TYR A 15 32.30 7.43 24.92
N VAL A 16 32.35 8.76 24.83
CA VAL A 16 31.19 9.56 24.40
C VAL A 16 30.81 9.25 22.96
N LEU A 17 31.79 9.16 22.07
CA LEU A 17 31.54 8.79 20.66
C LEU A 17 30.96 7.38 20.53
N LEU A 18 31.50 6.41 21.29
CA LEU A 18 30.95 5.03 21.33
C LEU A 18 29.50 5.03 21.86
N ALA A 19 29.20 5.77 22.92
CA ALA A 19 27.85 5.88 23.46
C ALA A 19 26.87 6.48 22.44
N ILE A 20 27.26 7.54 21.72
CA ILE A 20 26.45 8.13 20.64
C ILE A 20 26.21 7.11 19.53
N LEU A 21 27.23 6.35 19.13
CA LEU A 21 27.13 5.33 18.10
C LEU A 21 26.15 4.23 18.50
N PHE A 22 26.20 3.75 19.76
CA PHE A 22 25.24 2.76 20.27
C PHE A 22 23.81 3.30 20.33
N ILE A 23 23.63 4.57 20.72
CA ILE A 23 22.31 5.23 20.72
C ILE A 23 21.77 5.33 19.29
N CYS A 24 22.58 5.76 18.32
CA CYS A 24 22.19 5.85 16.92
C CYS A 24 21.80 4.48 16.34
N LEU A 25 22.57 3.42 16.65
CA LEU A 25 22.26 2.04 16.25
C LEU A 25 20.96 1.55 16.90
N GLY A 26 20.75 1.82 18.18
CA GLY A 26 19.51 1.50 18.90
C GLY A 26 18.30 2.19 18.31
N ILE A 27 18.39 3.49 18.01
CA ILE A 27 17.32 4.25 17.36
C ILE A 27 17.05 3.70 15.96
N SER A 28 18.10 3.37 15.18
CA SER A 28 17.95 2.78 13.85
C SER A 28 17.23 1.44 13.90
N MET A 29 17.63 0.53 14.81
CA MET A 29 16.93 -0.74 15.01
C MET A 29 15.48 -0.56 15.49
N TYR A 30 15.24 0.38 16.40
CA TYR A 30 13.89 0.69 16.89
C TYR A 30 12.97 1.20 15.77
N VAL A 31 13.48 2.09 14.92
CA VAL A 31 12.71 2.60 13.76
C VAL A 31 12.42 1.49 12.75
N GLN A 32 13.38 0.59 12.50
CA GLN A 32 13.18 -0.53 11.57
C GLN A 32 12.17 -1.55 12.11
N THR A 33 12.22 -1.88 13.41
CA THR A 33 11.25 -2.79 14.04
C THR A 33 9.85 -2.21 14.03
N ASN A 34 9.68 -0.92 14.36
CA ASN A 34 8.38 -0.25 14.32
C ASN A 34 7.80 -0.13 12.90
N ARG A 35 8.65 -0.02 11.87
CA ARG A 35 8.18 -0.08 10.46
C ARG A 35 7.66 -1.47 10.11
N ARG A 36 8.36 -2.53 10.51
CA ARG A 36 7.92 -3.92 10.27
C ARG A 36 6.61 -4.27 10.99
N VAL A 37 6.46 -3.82 12.23
CA VAL A 37 5.23 -4.05 13.01
C VAL A 37 4.04 -3.35 12.35
N ARG A 38 4.17 -2.09 11.94
CA ARG A 38 3.12 -1.36 11.23
C ARG A 38 2.79 -1.98 9.87
N PHE A 39 3.78 -2.47 9.13
CA PHE A 39 3.57 -3.18 7.87
C PHE A 39 2.74 -4.46 8.08
N ASN A 40 3.08 -5.28 9.09
CA ASN A 40 2.34 -6.50 9.39
C ASN A 40 0.90 -6.21 9.87
N GLU A 41 0.71 -5.17 10.68
CA GLU A 41 -0.61 -4.78 11.19
C GLU A 41 -1.52 -4.27 10.06
N GLN A 42 -0.97 -3.49 9.13
CA GLN A 42 -1.68 -2.99 7.97
C GLN A 42 -1.98 -4.11 6.96
N SER A 43 -1.02 -4.99 6.70
CA SER A 43 -1.19 -6.18 5.86
C SER A 43 -2.25 -7.13 6.45
N ASN A 44 -2.24 -7.38 7.76
CA ASN A 44 -3.26 -8.19 8.43
C ASN A 44 -4.64 -7.54 8.34
N LYS A 45 -4.75 -6.23 8.52
CA LYS A 45 -6.03 -5.52 8.39
C LYS A 45 -6.62 -5.65 6.98
N TYR A 46 -5.76 -5.62 5.95
CA TYR A 46 -6.20 -5.85 4.56
C TYR A 46 -6.57 -7.33 4.33
N HIS A 47 -5.86 -8.27 4.94
CA HIS A 47 -6.18 -9.70 4.88
C HIS A 47 -7.51 -10.00 5.59
N GLU A 48 -7.73 -9.45 6.78
CA GLU A 48 -8.99 -9.60 7.52
C GLU A 48 -10.17 -8.96 6.79
N ALA A 49 -9.99 -7.79 6.17
CA ALA A 49 -11.01 -7.15 5.34
C ALA A 49 -11.30 -7.96 4.07
N PHE A 50 -10.30 -8.63 3.51
CA PHE A 50 -10.44 -9.52 2.36
C PHE A 50 -11.16 -10.84 2.74
N GLU A 51 -10.78 -11.49 3.86
CA GLU A 51 -11.44 -12.72 4.35
C GLU A 51 -12.90 -12.49 4.74
N SER A 52 -13.30 -11.25 5.09
CA SER A 52 -14.70 -10.91 5.37
C SER A 52 -15.50 -10.58 4.10
N SER A 53 -14.85 -10.38 2.95
CA SER A 53 -15.53 -10.12 1.68
C SER A 53 -15.93 -11.45 1.03
N THR A 54 -17.22 -11.66 0.86
CA THR A 54 -17.78 -12.86 0.19
C THR A 54 -17.59 -12.85 -1.33
N GLY A 55 -16.87 -11.87 -1.90
CA GLY A 55 -16.71 -11.67 -3.34
C GLY A 55 -15.31 -11.21 -3.74
N ALA A 56 -15.07 -11.12 -5.04
CA ALA A 56 -13.85 -10.54 -5.59
C ALA A 56 -13.73 -9.04 -5.27
N THR A 57 -12.54 -8.47 -5.35
CA THR A 57 -12.29 -7.05 -5.09
C THR A 57 -11.55 -6.39 -6.25
N LEU A 58 -12.13 -5.36 -6.82
CA LEU A 58 -11.50 -4.52 -7.83
C LEU A 58 -10.73 -3.39 -7.16
N LYS A 59 -9.41 -3.54 -7.04
CA LYS A 59 -8.53 -2.55 -6.45
C LYS A 59 -8.14 -1.50 -7.49
N ILE A 60 -8.33 -0.22 -7.15
CA ILE A 60 -8.05 0.92 -8.03
C ILE A 60 -7.01 1.81 -7.35
N PHE A 61 -5.79 1.74 -7.83
CA PHE A 61 -4.68 2.54 -7.33
C PHE A 61 -4.66 3.89 -8.02
N TYR A 62 -4.77 4.96 -7.26
CA TYR A 62 -4.81 6.32 -7.77
C TYR A 62 -3.93 7.28 -6.96
N ALA A 63 -3.70 8.48 -7.50
CA ALA A 63 -3.07 9.58 -6.79
C ALA A 63 -3.84 10.88 -7.09
N ASP A 64 -4.01 11.73 -6.09
CA ASP A 64 -4.80 12.97 -6.21
C ASP A 64 -4.21 13.98 -7.20
N TRP A 65 -2.90 13.97 -7.40
CA TRP A 65 -2.21 14.82 -8.39
C TRP A 65 -2.29 14.28 -9.81
N CYS A 66 -2.73 13.04 -10.03
CA CYS A 66 -2.78 12.39 -11.34
C CYS A 66 -4.02 12.84 -12.15
N GLY A 67 -3.80 13.52 -13.28
CA GLY A 67 -4.89 14.00 -14.15
C GLY A 67 -5.72 12.89 -14.78
N HIS A 68 -5.12 11.72 -15.09
CA HIS A 68 -5.84 10.55 -15.59
C HIS A 68 -6.73 9.93 -14.50
N CYS A 69 -6.26 9.90 -13.26
CA CYS A 69 -7.02 9.40 -12.12
C CYS A 69 -8.26 10.25 -11.86
N LYS A 70 -8.12 11.58 -11.97
CA LYS A 70 -9.27 12.50 -11.80
C LYS A 70 -10.38 12.26 -12.82
N ARG A 71 -10.03 11.94 -14.08
CA ARG A 71 -11.00 11.58 -15.12
C ARG A 71 -11.64 10.21 -14.87
N PHE A 72 -10.88 9.26 -14.34
CA PHE A 72 -11.37 7.92 -14.04
C PHE A 72 -12.23 7.87 -12.76
N LYS A 73 -12.14 8.90 -11.92
CA LYS A 73 -12.81 8.94 -10.61
C LYS A 73 -14.32 8.78 -10.71
N SER A 74 -14.99 9.52 -11.58
CA SER A 74 -16.44 9.42 -11.78
C SER A 74 -16.88 8.03 -12.24
N ILE A 75 -16.04 7.34 -13.00
CA ILE A 75 -16.33 6.00 -13.49
C ILE A 75 -16.36 5.00 -12.33
N TYR A 76 -15.34 4.96 -11.48
CA TYR A 76 -15.30 3.98 -10.40
C TYR A 76 -16.11 4.38 -9.16
N GLU A 77 -16.43 5.67 -8.96
CA GLU A 77 -17.29 6.10 -7.85
C GLU A 77 -18.78 6.06 -8.20
N ASP A 78 -19.17 6.35 -9.45
CA ASP A 78 -20.57 6.56 -9.82
C ASP A 78 -21.10 5.50 -10.80
N GLU A 79 -20.33 5.12 -11.84
CA GLU A 79 -20.80 4.25 -12.93
C GLU A 79 -20.61 2.77 -12.62
N LEU A 80 -19.40 2.37 -12.22
CA LEU A 80 -19.07 0.97 -11.95
C LEU A 80 -19.93 0.35 -10.84
N PRO A 81 -20.21 1.02 -9.70
CA PRO A 81 -21.04 0.42 -8.66
C PRO A 81 -22.44 0.09 -9.16
N LYS A 82 -23.04 0.96 -9.98
CA LYS A 82 -24.38 0.74 -10.56
C LYS A 82 -24.39 -0.44 -11.51
N LEU A 83 -23.39 -0.54 -12.39
CA LEU A 83 -23.29 -1.63 -13.35
C LEU A 83 -22.97 -2.97 -12.69
N ILE A 84 -22.16 -2.98 -11.64
CA ILE A 84 -21.87 -4.16 -10.81
C ILE A 84 -23.16 -4.69 -10.19
N GLU A 85 -23.99 -3.80 -9.62
CA GLU A 85 -25.29 -4.13 -9.05
C GLU A 85 -26.28 -4.61 -10.13
N GLU A 86 -26.41 -3.90 -11.25
CA GLU A 86 -27.29 -4.24 -12.37
C GLU A 86 -26.98 -5.62 -12.96
N HIS A 87 -25.70 -5.96 -13.04
CA HIS A 87 -25.25 -7.24 -13.59
C HIS A 87 -25.08 -8.34 -12.52
N HIS A 88 -25.43 -8.07 -11.26
CA HIS A 88 -25.30 -9.01 -10.14
C HIS A 88 -23.89 -9.61 -9.98
N ILE A 89 -22.85 -8.80 -10.25
CA ILE A 89 -21.46 -9.22 -10.12
C ILE A 89 -21.04 -9.15 -8.64
N ASN A 90 -20.59 -10.26 -8.08
CA ASN A 90 -20.11 -10.28 -6.69
C ASN A 90 -18.67 -9.71 -6.61
N CYS A 91 -18.57 -8.39 -6.71
CA CYS A 91 -17.29 -7.67 -6.72
C CYS A 91 -17.40 -6.37 -5.91
N ASN A 92 -16.47 -6.16 -5.00
CA ASN A 92 -16.31 -4.89 -4.28
C ASN A 92 -15.33 -3.98 -5.02
N ILE A 93 -15.51 -2.66 -4.92
CA ILE A 93 -14.54 -1.67 -5.42
C ILE A 93 -13.78 -1.09 -4.23
N ASP A 94 -12.44 -1.13 -4.31
CA ASP A 94 -11.52 -0.65 -3.28
C ASP A 94 -10.55 0.39 -3.88
N PRO A 95 -10.87 1.69 -3.82
CA PRO A 95 -9.98 2.75 -4.28
C PRO A 95 -8.88 3.02 -3.26
N ILE A 96 -7.62 2.89 -3.67
CA ILE A 96 -6.43 2.99 -2.84
C ILE A 96 -5.64 4.24 -3.22
N ASP A 97 -5.57 5.19 -2.31
CA ASP A 97 -4.79 6.42 -2.45
C ASP A 97 -3.30 6.11 -2.26
N ALA A 98 -2.52 6.33 -3.30
CA ALA A 98 -1.08 6.01 -3.32
C ALA A 98 -0.28 6.84 -2.32
N ASP A 99 -0.65 8.10 -2.13
CA ASP A 99 0.07 9.02 -1.24
C ASP A 99 -0.12 8.63 0.25
N LYS A 100 -1.19 7.91 0.57
CA LYS A 100 -1.50 7.43 1.93
C LYS A 100 -1.12 5.97 2.17
N ASN A 101 -0.92 5.18 1.10
CA ASN A 101 -0.76 3.73 1.18
C ASN A 101 0.50 3.22 0.46
N GLU A 102 1.64 3.88 0.67
CA GLU A 102 2.91 3.59 0.00
C GLU A 102 3.34 2.11 0.11
N GLU A 103 3.05 1.47 1.24
CA GLU A 103 3.38 0.07 1.50
C GLU A 103 2.56 -0.88 0.62
N ILE A 104 1.27 -0.56 0.39
CA ILE A 104 0.38 -1.35 -0.46
C ILE A 104 0.76 -1.18 -1.93
N ILE A 105 1.14 0.03 -2.34
CA ILE A 105 1.67 0.29 -3.69
C ILE A 105 2.87 -0.63 -3.96
N LYS A 106 3.78 -0.79 -3.01
CA LYS A 106 4.93 -1.70 -3.11
C LYS A 106 4.52 -3.18 -3.12
N LEU A 107 3.54 -3.56 -2.29
CA LEU A 107 3.04 -4.94 -2.21
C LEU A 107 2.39 -5.41 -3.52
N TYR A 108 1.72 -4.51 -4.23
CA TYR A 108 1.07 -4.79 -5.52
C TYR A 108 1.95 -4.45 -6.72
N ASP A 109 3.22 -4.05 -6.50
CA ASP A 109 4.19 -3.65 -7.53
C ASP A 109 3.64 -2.61 -8.52
N VAL A 110 2.84 -1.64 -8.02
CA VAL A 110 2.21 -0.61 -8.85
C VAL A 110 3.26 0.36 -9.36
N LYS A 111 3.36 0.50 -10.68
CA LYS A 111 4.38 1.34 -11.36
C LYS A 111 3.84 2.70 -11.86
N GLY A 112 2.53 2.86 -11.91
CA GLY A 112 1.90 4.09 -12.44
C GLY A 112 0.43 4.19 -12.05
N PHE A 113 -0.19 5.32 -12.38
CA PHE A 113 -1.58 5.60 -12.00
C PHE A 113 -2.40 6.11 -13.19
N PRO A 114 -3.69 5.72 -13.28
CA PRO A 114 -4.35 4.73 -12.44
C PRO A 114 -3.97 3.29 -12.81
N THR A 115 -3.79 2.43 -11.83
CA THR A 115 -3.66 0.96 -12.01
C THR A 115 -4.89 0.29 -11.44
N VAL A 116 -5.41 -0.72 -12.16
CA VAL A 116 -6.59 -1.49 -11.76
C VAL A 116 -6.20 -2.96 -11.68
N ILE A 117 -6.49 -3.61 -10.56
CA ILE A 117 -6.20 -5.03 -10.32
C ILE A 117 -7.43 -5.69 -9.72
N LEU A 118 -7.89 -6.76 -10.33
CA LEU A 118 -8.91 -7.64 -9.77
C LEU A 118 -8.24 -8.66 -8.86
N GLU A 119 -8.64 -8.69 -7.61
CA GLU A 119 -8.23 -9.71 -6.63
C GLU A 119 -9.39 -10.65 -6.37
N LEU A 120 -9.19 -11.94 -6.70
CA LEU A 120 -10.18 -12.98 -6.50
C LEU A 120 -10.16 -13.49 -5.05
N THR A 121 -11.18 -14.22 -4.66
CA THR A 121 -11.34 -14.79 -3.31
C THR A 121 -10.23 -15.77 -2.91
N ASP A 122 -9.52 -16.35 -3.87
CA ASP A 122 -8.37 -17.23 -3.66
C ASP A 122 -7.03 -16.47 -3.53
N GLY A 123 -7.07 -15.13 -3.59
CA GLY A 123 -5.89 -14.25 -3.58
C GLY A 123 -5.22 -14.07 -4.94
N THR A 124 -5.76 -14.64 -6.01
CA THR A 124 -5.26 -14.44 -7.38
C THR A 124 -5.43 -12.97 -7.79
N LYS A 125 -4.37 -12.36 -8.30
CA LYS A 125 -4.33 -10.96 -8.74
C LYS A 125 -4.26 -10.89 -10.25
N ILE A 126 -5.27 -10.29 -10.88
CA ILE A 126 -5.39 -10.16 -12.33
C ILE A 126 -5.32 -8.68 -12.69
N PRO A 127 -4.22 -8.20 -13.31
CA PRO A 127 -4.12 -6.80 -13.73
C PRO A 127 -5.06 -6.53 -14.91
N TYR A 128 -5.64 -5.32 -14.91
CA TYR A 128 -6.48 -4.83 -16.00
C TYR A 128 -5.74 -3.75 -16.80
N ASP A 129 -5.43 -4.06 -18.05
CA ASP A 129 -4.72 -3.16 -18.96
C ASP A 129 -5.61 -2.52 -20.04
N GLY A 130 -6.93 -2.75 -19.97
CA GLY A 130 -7.91 -2.22 -20.91
C GLY A 130 -8.24 -0.73 -20.72
N PRO A 131 -9.19 -0.20 -21.52
CA PRO A 131 -9.67 1.17 -21.41
C PRO A 131 -10.25 1.48 -20.02
N ARG A 132 -10.02 2.68 -19.51
CA ARG A 132 -10.53 3.15 -18.21
C ARG A 132 -11.97 3.66 -18.34
N GLU A 133 -12.85 2.79 -18.83
CA GLU A 133 -14.26 3.00 -19.08
C GLU A 133 -15.08 1.93 -18.36
N ALA A 134 -16.34 2.23 -18.01
CA ALA A 134 -17.14 1.32 -17.19
C ALA A 134 -17.45 0.00 -17.91
N THR A 135 -17.92 0.05 -19.18
CA THR A 135 -18.31 -1.15 -19.93
C THR A 135 -17.19 -2.16 -20.13
N PRO A 136 -15.97 -1.80 -20.58
CA PRO A 136 -14.87 -2.75 -20.70
C PRO A 136 -14.44 -3.36 -19.36
N ILE A 137 -14.54 -2.60 -18.27
CA ILE A 137 -14.22 -3.12 -16.93
C ILE A 137 -15.27 -4.14 -16.50
N ILE A 138 -16.55 -3.90 -16.75
CA ILE A 138 -17.63 -4.86 -16.45
C ILE A 138 -17.46 -6.16 -17.27
N GLU A 139 -17.11 -6.06 -18.53
CA GLU A 139 -16.80 -7.26 -19.35
C GLU A 139 -15.62 -8.04 -18.79
N PHE A 140 -14.57 -7.34 -18.37
CA PHE A 140 -13.42 -7.95 -17.70
C PHE A 140 -13.83 -8.66 -16.40
N LEU A 141 -14.66 -8.04 -15.57
CA LEU A 141 -15.16 -8.65 -14.34
C LEU A 141 -15.97 -9.91 -14.62
N LYS A 142 -16.89 -9.86 -15.59
CA LYS A 142 -17.72 -11.02 -16.01
C LYS A 142 -16.87 -12.19 -16.51
N ASN A 143 -15.78 -11.92 -17.19
CA ASN A 143 -14.91 -12.95 -17.74
C ASN A 143 -13.99 -13.61 -16.70
N ASN A 144 -13.72 -12.95 -15.57
CA ASN A 144 -12.78 -13.42 -14.57
C ASN A 144 -13.43 -13.82 -13.24
N ILE A 145 -14.63 -13.33 -12.95
CA ILE A 145 -15.41 -13.73 -11.77
C ILE A 145 -16.39 -14.79 -12.25
N SER A 146 -16.03 -16.05 -12.04
CA SER A 146 -16.96 -17.16 -12.31
C SER A 146 -18.16 -17.07 -11.36
N ALA A 147 -19.35 -17.22 -11.93
CA ALA A 147 -20.60 -17.30 -11.20
C ALA A 147 -20.65 -18.56 -10.32
#